data_cf49b72c781bde07a1438de3b4adea73
#
_entry.id   cf49b72c781bde07a1438de3b4adea73
#
_cell.length_a   1.000
_cell.length_b   1.000
_cell.length_c   1.000
_cell.angle_alpha   90.00
_cell.angle_beta   90.00
_cell.angle_gamma   90.00
#
_symmetry.space_group_name_H-M   'P 1'
#
loop_
_entity.id
_entity.type
_entity.pdbx_description
1 polymer ?
#
loop_
_entity_poly.entity_id
_entity_poly.type
_entity_poly.pdbx_seq_one_letter_code
_entity_poly.pdbx_strand_id
1 'polypeptide(L)'
;MQRELGITFIHVTHSQEEALALASLAVVMNEGKAVQIDTPLKLFNKPRTAFVAEFVGGHNVLKHGEKSFALRTDSIGIDPDGPSGTNKPFEMNIVDIEFQGSRVKILLNSSEHNLFNVLMSDYEFYKKELETGQRVSCFWNSEDLHLLEDH
;
A
#
# COMPACT_ATOMS: atom_id res chain seq x y z
N MET A 1 2.92 -29.53 10.25
CA MET A 1 4.03 -30.29 9.65
C MET A 1 5.38 -29.60 9.87
N GLN A 2 5.68 -28.38 9.40
CA GLN A 2 6.99 -27.71 9.62
C GLN A 2 7.28 -27.48 11.13
N ARG A 3 6.31 -26.98 11.89
CA ARG A 3 6.45 -26.70 13.33
C ARG A 3 6.65 -27.95 14.19
N GLU A 4 6.20 -29.09 13.74
CA GLU A 4 6.30 -30.40 14.45
C GLU A 4 7.66 -31.05 14.26
N LEU A 5 8.32 -30.77 13.13
CA LEU A 5 9.60 -31.40 12.79
C LEU A 5 10.83 -30.61 13.24
N GLY A 6 10.68 -29.36 13.69
CA GLY A 6 11.79 -28.51 14.13
C GLY A 6 12.80 -28.17 13.01
N ILE A 7 12.38 -28.30 11.73
CA ILE A 7 13.25 -28.10 10.57
C ILE A 7 13.12 -26.67 10.07
N THR A 8 14.23 -26.04 9.73
CA THR A 8 14.25 -24.73 9.05
C THR A 8 14.13 -24.93 7.54
N PHE A 9 13.10 -24.31 6.94
CA PHE A 9 12.94 -24.23 5.49
C PHE A 9 13.34 -22.86 4.97
N ILE A 10 14.13 -22.85 3.92
CA ILE A 10 14.42 -21.63 3.16
C ILE A 10 13.64 -21.73 1.85
N HIS A 11 12.73 -20.77 1.63
CA HIS A 11 11.94 -20.66 0.41
C HIS A 11 12.33 -19.39 -0.34
N VAL A 12 12.75 -19.52 -1.59
CA VAL A 12 13.06 -18.41 -2.47
C VAL A 12 11.93 -18.28 -3.47
N THR A 13 11.27 -17.13 -3.48
CA THR A 13 10.13 -16.86 -4.35
C THR A 13 10.17 -15.43 -4.88
N HIS A 14 9.56 -15.20 -6.03
CA HIS A 14 9.26 -13.85 -6.53
C HIS A 14 7.83 -13.40 -6.19
N SER A 15 7.04 -14.26 -5.57
CA SER A 15 5.68 -13.94 -5.12
C SER A 15 5.72 -13.35 -3.71
N GLN A 16 5.40 -12.07 -3.61
CA GLN A 16 5.29 -11.37 -2.32
C GLN A 16 4.19 -11.99 -1.45
N GLU A 17 3.05 -12.37 -2.05
CA GLU A 17 1.92 -12.97 -1.36
C GLU A 17 2.31 -14.30 -0.70
N GLU A 18 3.04 -15.17 -1.40
CA GLU A 18 3.55 -16.43 -0.84
C GLU A 18 4.52 -16.19 0.31
N ALA A 19 5.47 -15.25 0.13
CA ALA A 19 6.43 -14.93 1.18
C ALA A 19 5.73 -14.40 2.44
N LEU A 20 4.77 -13.48 2.29
CA LEU A 20 4.02 -12.90 3.40
C LEU A 20 3.10 -13.92 4.10
N ALA A 21 2.53 -14.88 3.34
CA ALA A 21 1.59 -15.87 3.89
C ALA A 21 2.28 -17.04 4.61
N LEU A 22 3.44 -17.47 4.12
CA LEU A 22 4.07 -18.72 4.58
C LEU A 22 5.24 -18.52 5.53
N ALA A 23 5.95 -17.40 5.44
CA ALA A 23 7.18 -17.19 6.20
C ALA A 23 6.91 -16.81 7.65
N SER A 24 7.74 -17.28 8.56
CA SER A 24 7.86 -16.73 9.92
C SER A 24 8.83 -15.55 9.98
N LEU A 25 9.82 -15.55 9.09
CA LEU A 25 10.78 -14.48 8.86
C LEU A 25 11.01 -14.36 7.36
N ALA A 26 10.95 -13.15 6.81
CA ALA A 26 11.19 -12.91 5.40
C ALA A 26 12.36 -11.93 5.20
N VAL A 27 13.08 -12.13 4.10
CA VAL A 27 14.22 -11.29 3.70
C VAL A 27 13.90 -10.67 2.35
N VAL A 28 13.81 -9.34 2.32
CA VAL A 28 13.72 -8.59 1.06
C VAL A 28 15.15 -8.34 0.57
N MET A 29 15.42 -8.79 -0.65
CA MET A 29 16.73 -8.65 -1.27
C MET A 29 16.66 -7.69 -2.47
N ASN A 30 17.69 -6.87 -2.63
CA ASN A 30 17.92 -6.04 -3.80
C ASN A 30 19.41 -6.05 -4.16
N GLU A 31 19.72 -6.25 -5.44
CA GLU A 31 21.10 -6.25 -5.96
C GLU A 31 22.07 -7.15 -5.16
N GLY A 32 21.58 -8.32 -4.73
CA GLY A 32 22.37 -9.29 -3.96
C GLY A 32 22.56 -8.93 -2.48
N LYS A 33 21.93 -7.86 -1.98
CA LYS A 33 21.99 -7.43 -0.57
C LYS A 33 20.64 -7.61 0.11
N ALA A 34 20.66 -8.00 1.39
CA ALA A 34 19.46 -7.98 2.22
C ALA A 34 19.14 -6.52 2.61
N VAL A 35 17.99 -6.03 2.13
CA VAL A 35 17.55 -4.64 2.40
C VAL A 35 16.77 -4.56 3.71
N GLN A 36 15.91 -5.54 3.96
CA GLN A 36 15.18 -5.65 5.23
C GLN A 36 14.94 -7.12 5.57
N ILE A 37 15.09 -7.45 6.85
CA ILE A 37 14.82 -8.77 7.40
C ILE A 37 13.85 -8.57 8.56
N ASP A 38 12.64 -9.11 8.45
CA ASP A 38 11.63 -8.97 9.49
C ASP A 38 10.51 -10.02 9.33
N THR A 39 9.59 -10.05 10.29
CA THR A 39 8.36 -10.82 10.13
C THR A 39 7.51 -10.24 9.00
N PRO A 40 6.68 -11.04 8.29
CA PRO A 40 5.80 -10.56 7.23
C PRO A 40 4.96 -9.34 7.62
N LEU A 41 4.40 -9.37 8.83
CA LEU A 41 3.59 -8.27 9.36
C LEU A 41 4.37 -6.96 9.49
N LYS A 42 5.62 -7.03 9.92
CA LYS A 42 6.47 -5.84 10.05
C LYS A 42 6.97 -5.35 8.69
N LEU A 43 7.33 -6.26 7.77
CA LEU A 43 7.71 -5.90 6.41
C LEU A 43 6.58 -5.11 5.72
N PHE A 44 5.34 -5.56 5.92
CA PHE A 44 4.17 -4.90 5.34
C PHE A 44 3.82 -3.59 6.04
N ASN A 45 3.76 -3.56 7.39
CA ASN A 45 3.30 -2.36 8.11
C ASN A 45 4.41 -1.30 8.35
N LYS A 46 5.68 -1.71 8.29
CA LYS A 46 6.83 -0.85 8.60
C LYS A 46 7.97 -1.09 7.59
N PRO A 47 7.73 -0.86 6.29
CA PRO A 47 8.81 -0.92 5.31
C PRO A 47 9.87 0.13 5.65
N ARG A 48 11.15 -0.22 5.57
CA ARG A 48 12.23 0.72 5.93
C ARG A 48 12.51 1.73 4.83
N THR A 49 12.42 1.30 3.58
CA THR A 49 12.76 2.13 2.41
C THR A 49 11.62 2.15 1.40
N ALA A 50 11.65 3.14 0.50
CA ALA A 50 10.71 3.23 -0.63
C ALA A 50 10.72 1.94 -1.47
N PHE A 51 11.92 1.38 -1.73
CA PHE A 51 12.05 0.11 -2.42
C PHE A 51 11.27 -1.02 -1.73
N VAL A 52 11.39 -1.17 -0.41
CA VAL A 52 10.69 -2.23 0.32
C VAL A 52 9.18 -2.01 0.29
N ALA A 53 8.70 -0.76 0.46
CA ALA A 53 7.28 -0.41 0.40
C ALA A 53 6.67 -0.76 -0.96
N GLU A 54 7.37 -0.42 -2.05
CA GLU A 54 6.95 -0.72 -3.42
C GLU A 54 7.04 -2.22 -3.74
N PHE A 55 8.13 -2.85 -3.32
CA PHE A 55 8.37 -4.28 -3.57
C PHE A 55 7.36 -5.16 -2.85
N VAL A 56 7.07 -4.89 -1.58
CA VAL A 56 6.07 -5.66 -0.80
C VAL A 56 4.65 -5.38 -1.31
N GLY A 57 4.44 -4.21 -1.92
CA GLY A 57 3.16 -3.78 -2.44
C GLY A 57 2.21 -3.25 -1.37
N GLY A 58 1.04 -2.79 -1.81
CA GLY A 58 0.00 -2.27 -0.92
C GLY A 58 0.29 -0.88 -0.33
N HIS A 59 1.25 -0.13 -0.89
CA HIS A 59 1.63 1.22 -0.44
C HIS A 59 1.72 2.20 -1.61
N ASN A 60 1.41 3.45 -1.29
CA ASN A 60 1.84 4.60 -2.07
C ASN A 60 3.07 5.20 -1.38
N VAL A 61 4.08 5.55 -2.16
CA VAL A 61 5.25 6.28 -1.65
C VAL A 61 5.06 7.77 -1.95
N LEU A 62 4.99 8.55 -0.90
CA LEU A 62 4.79 10.00 -0.96
C LEU A 62 6.07 10.72 -0.59
N LYS A 63 6.42 11.77 -1.35
CA LYS A 63 7.56 12.64 -1.06
C LYS A 63 7.09 13.99 -0.54
N HIS A 64 7.67 14.44 0.57
CA HIS A 64 7.45 15.77 1.10
C HIS A 64 8.80 16.38 1.53
N GLY A 65 9.30 17.32 0.71
CA GLY A 65 10.67 17.82 0.83
C GLY A 65 11.69 16.71 0.63
N GLU A 66 12.58 16.55 1.58
CA GLU A 66 13.62 15.50 1.58
C GLU A 66 13.16 14.18 2.22
N LYS A 67 11.92 14.11 2.68
CA LYS A 67 11.38 12.92 3.36
C LYS A 67 10.44 12.14 2.46
N SER A 68 10.55 10.82 2.54
CA SER A 68 9.62 9.89 1.92
C SER A 68 8.77 9.17 2.96
N PHE A 69 7.53 8.91 2.62
CA PHE A 69 6.56 8.23 3.48
C PHE A 69 5.87 7.11 2.71
N ALA A 70 5.66 5.99 3.38
CA ALA A 70 4.76 4.96 2.89
C ALA A 70 3.36 5.20 3.47
N LEU A 71 2.35 5.15 2.59
CA LEU A 71 0.94 5.22 2.95
C LEU A 71 0.24 3.99 2.40
N ARG A 72 -0.40 3.22 3.26
CA ARG A 72 -1.12 2.01 2.85
C ARG A 72 -2.30 2.37 1.95
N THR A 73 -2.47 1.62 0.88
CA THR A 73 -3.57 1.82 -0.08
C THR A 73 -4.95 1.59 0.53
N ASP A 74 -5.05 0.76 1.57
CA ASP A 74 -6.28 0.42 2.27
C ASP A 74 -6.61 1.33 3.47
N SER A 75 -5.72 2.29 3.81
CA SER A 75 -5.99 3.31 4.82
C SER A 75 -6.49 4.64 4.24
N ILE A 76 -6.67 4.69 2.92
CA ILE A 76 -7.08 5.90 2.22
C ILE A 76 -8.58 5.87 1.99
N GLY A 77 -9.26 6.91 2.47
CA GLY A 77 -10.66 7.15 2.14
C GLY A 77 -10.84 7.93 0.85
N ILE A 78 -11.89 7.60 0.11
CA ILE A 78 -12.36 8.38 -1.05
C ILE A 78 -13.76 8.89 -0.74
N ASP A 79 -14.02 10.17 -1.02
CA ASP A 79 -15.34 10.77 -0.94
C ASP A 79 -15.63 11.58 -2.20
N PRO A 80 -16.70 11.26 -2.95
CA PRO A 80 -17.11 12.01 -4.13
C PRO A 80 -17.47 13.47 -3.83
N ASP A 81 -18.08 13.71 -2.66
CA ASP A 81 -18.60 15.01 -2.24
C ASP A 81 -17.64 15.80 -1.34
N GLY A 82 -16.49 15.18 -1.00
CA GLY A 82 -15.52 15.72 -0.06
C GLY A 82 -15.77 15.30 1.39
N PRO A 83 -14.71 15.19 2.21
CA PRO A 83 -14.81 14.74 3.58
C PRO A 83 -15.59 15.73 4.44
N SER A 84 -16.54 15.22 5.18
CA SER A 84 -17.23 15.97 6.24
C SER A 84 -16.28 16.12 7.45
N GLY A 85 -15.28 17.00 7.36
CA GLY A 85 -14.32 17.16 8.46
C GLY A 85 -13.13 18.09 8.18
N THR A 86 -12.23 18.19 9.16
CA THR A 86 -11.12 19.15 9.22
C THR A 86 -9.86 18.80 8.42
N ASN A 87 -9.75 17.62 7.85
CA ASN A 87 -8.60 17.22 7.04
C ASN A 87 -8.75 17.82 5.63
N LYS A 88 -7.74 18.56 5.17
CA LYS A 88 -7.72 19.07 3.79
C LYS A 88 -7.69 17.87 2.84
N PRO A 89 -8.72 17.67 2.05
CA PRO A 89 -8.74 16.58 1.09
C PRO A 89 -7.75 16.86 -0.05
N PHE A 90 -7.20 15.77 -0.58
CA PHE A 90 -6.45 15.82 -1.84
C PHE A 90 -7.40 15.53 -2.99
N GLU A 91 -7.54 16.48 -3.90
CA GLU A 91 -8.36 16.34 -5.09
C GLU A 91 -7.64 15.51 -6.15
N MET A 92 -8.27 14.42 -6.58
CA MET A 92 -7.72 13.48 -7.56
C MET A 92 -8.78 13.08 -8.58
N ASN A 93 -8.33 12.60 -9.75
CA ASN A 93 -9.22 12.05 -10.75
C ASN A 93 -9.05 10.54 -10.82
N ILE A 94 -10.16 9.81 -10.93
CA ILE A 94 -10.15 8.36 -11.12
C ILE A 94 -9.69 8.07 -12.55
N VAL A 95 -8.55 7.37 -12.68
CA VAL A 95 -7.97 6.98 -13.98
C VAL A 95 -8.47 5.61 -14.38
N ASP A 96 -8.51 4.66 -13.44
CA ASP A 96 -8.89 3.29 -13.69
C ASP A 96 -9.50 2.63 -12.44
N ILE A 97 -10.33 1.62 -12.65
CA ILE A 97 -10.99 0.84 -11.60
C ILE A 97 -10.82 -0.63 -11.92
N GLU A 98 -10.08 -1.35 -11.08
CA GLU A 98 -9.81 -2.78 -11.22
C GLU A 98 -10.57 -3.56 -10.15
N PHE A 99 -11.52 -4.38 -10.58
CA PHE A 99 -12.27 -5.26 -9.70
C PHE A 99 -11.49 -6.54 -9.39
N GLN A 100 -11.22 -6.80 -8.11
CA GLN A 100 -10.44 -7.95 -7.63
C GLN A 100 -11.26 -8.89 -6.75
N GLY A 101 -12.54 -9.07 -7.04
CA GLY A 101 -13.46 -9.87 -6.24
C GLY A 101 -14.01 -9.07 -5.06
N SER A 102 -13.64 -9.41 -3.82
CA SER A 102 -14.10 -8.69 -2.61
C SER A 102 -13.44 -7.32 -2.40
N ARG A 103 -12.52 -6.93 -3.27
CA ARG A 103 -11.81 -5.65 -3.23
C ARG A 103 -11.83 -4.99 -4.59
N VAL A 104 -11.75 -3.67 -4.57
CA VAL A 104 -11.63 -2.85 -5.77
C VAL A 104 -10.40 -1.95 -5.60
N LYS A 105 -9.51 -2.03 -6.57
CA LYS A 105 -8.34 -1.16 -6.67
C LYS A 105 -8.70 0.01 -7.58
N ILE A 106 -8.50 1.21 -7.08
CA ILE A 106 -8.78 2.46 -7.79
C ILE A 106 -7.46 3.16 -8.05
N LEU A 107 -7.17 3.43 -9.29
CA LEU A 107 -6.02 4.19 -9.72
C LEU A 107 -6.43 5.65 -9.89
N LEU A 108 -5.72 6.53 -9.21
CA LEU A 108 -5.97 7.96 -9.18
C LEU A 108 -4.76 8.73 -9.69
N ASN A 109 -4.98 9.94 -10.19
CA ASN A 109 -3.92 10.90 -10.47
C ASN A 109 -4.31 12.33 -10.03
N SER A 110 -3.31 13.16 -9.82
CA SER A 110 -3.46 14.60 -9.63
C SER A 110 -2.28 15.33 -10.28
N SER A 111 -2.30 16.67 -10.27
CA SER A 111 -1.17 17.48 -10.71
C SER A 111 0.10 17.28 -9.87
N GLU A 112 -0.05 16.86 -8.62
CA GLU A 112 1.06 16.67 -7.67
C GLU A 112 1.52 15.20 -7.57
N HIS A 113 0.63 14.25 -7.88
CA HIS A 113 0.88 12.81 -7.77
C HIS A 113 0.54 12.12 -9.09
N ASN A 114 1.52 11.51 -9.74
CA ASN A 114 1.33 10.90 -11.06
C ASN A 114 0.38 9.69 -11.02
N LEU A 115 0.59 8.79 -10.07
CA LEU A 115 -0.25 7.59 -9.88
C LEU A 115 -0.37 7.31 -8.39
N PHE A 116 -1.61 7.08 -7.95
CA PHE A 116 -1.94 6.85 -6.57
C PHE A 116 -2.98 5.73 -6.47
N ASN A 117 -2.71 4.73 -5.66
CA ASN A 117 -3.59 3.58 -5.55
C ASN A 117 -4.43 3.66 -4.28
N VAL A 118 -5.70 3.33 -4.40
CA VAL A 118 -6.59 3.10 -3.26
C VAL A 118 -7.20 1.72 -3.38
N LEU A 119 -7.22 0.99 -2.28
CA LEU A 119 -7.82 -0.33 -2.19
C LEU A 119 -8.97 -0.28 -1.19
N MET A 120 -10.19 -0.53 -1.66
CA MET A 120 -11.37 -0.55 -0.79
C MET A 120 -12.16 -1.85 -0.95
N SER A 121 -13.13 -2.08 -0.08
CA SER A 121 -14.06 -3.20 -0.26
C SER A 121 -15.01 -2.95 -1.42
N ASP A 122 -15.47 -4.01 -2.06
CA ASP A 122 -16.52 -3.94 -3.09
C ASP A 122 -17.79 -3.29 -2.56
N TYR A 123 -18.15 -3.58 -1.29
CA TYR A 123 -19.30 -2.97 -0.63
C TYR A 123 -19.21 -1.43 -0.54
N GLU A 124 -18.06 -0.90 -0.14
CA GLU A 124 -17.83 0.54 -0.08
C GLU A 124 -17.83 1.18 -1.48
N PHE A 125 -17.22 0.49 -2.45
CA PHE A 125 -17.16 0.92 -3.83
C PHE A 125 -18.57 1.13 -4.42
N TYR A 126 -19.42 0.10 -4.32
CA TYR A 126 -20.79 0.19 -4.85
C TYR A 126 -21.64 1.24 -4.14
N LYS A 127 -21.41 1.44 -2.85
CA LYS A 127 -22.14 2.47 -2.07
C LYS A 127 -21.79 3.90 -2.49
N LYS A 128 -20.57 4.11 -3.01
CA LYS A 128 -20.07 5.43 -3.40
C LYS A 128 -20.30 5.78 -4.88
N GLU A 129 -20.77 4.83 -5.68
CA GLU A 129 -21.08 5.00 -7.11
C GLU A 129 -19.92 5.67 -7.88
N LEU A 130 -18.69 5.13 -7.69
CA LEU A 130 -17.47 5.69 -8.28
C LEU A 130 -17.33 5.26 -9.75
N GLU A 131 -16.93 6.22 -10.62
CA GLU A 131 -16.73 6.00 -12.05
C GLU A 131 -15.38 6.53 -12.54
N THR A 132 -14.84 5.92 -13.59
CA THR A 132 -13.63 6.39 -14.27
C THR A 132 -13.85 7.81 -14.84
N GLY A 133 -12.88 8.69 -14.64
CA GLY A 133 -12.93 10.10 -15.02
C GLY A 133 -13.57 11.01 -13.97
N GLN A 134 -14.14 10.46 -12.90
CA GLN A 134 -14.72 11.24 -11.82
C GLN A 134 -13.63 11.91 -10.99
N ARG A 135 -13.90 13.16 -10.56
CA ARG A 135 -13.10 13.87 -9.58
C ARG A 135 -13.56 13.51 -8.17
N VAL A 136 -12.64 13.17 -7.31
CA VAL A 136 -12.90 12.72 -5.94
C VAL A 136 -11.92 13.34 -4.94
N SER A 137 -12.33 13.39 -3.70
CA SER A 137 -11.49 13.82 -2.59
C SER A 137 -10.92 12.60 -1.87
N CYS A 138 -9.59 12.54 -1.74
CA CYS A 138 -8.88 11.52 -0.98
C CYS A 138 -8.44 12.07 0.36
N PHE A 139 -8.49 11.23 1.40
CA PHE A 139 -8.08 11.62 2.75
C PHE A 139 -7.51 10.43 3.52
N TRP A 140 -6.63 10.72 4.47
CA TRP A 140 -6.02 9.75 5.40
C TRP A 140 -5.64 10.46 6.71
N ASN A 141 -5.36 9.71 7.77
CA ASN A 141 -4.87 10.28 9.01
C ASN A 141 -3.35 10.47 8.95
N SER A 142 -2.82 11.45 9.65
CA SER A 142 -1.37 11.68 9.73
C SER A 142 -0.61 10.50 10.36
N GLU A 143 -1.26 9.73 11.21
CA GLU A 143 -0.71 8.51 11.83
C GLU A 143 -0.61 7.32 10.86
N ASP A 144 -1.30 7.38 9.70
CA ASP A 144 -1.20 6.37 8.65
C ASP A 144 0.08 6.53 7.80
N LEU A 145 0.77 7.67 7.93
CA LEU A 145 2.01 7.96 7.22
C LEU A 145 3.20 7.33 7.97
N HIS A 146 3.86 6.39 7.33
CA HIS A 146 5.07 5.76 7.84
C HIS A 146 6.30 6.40 7.21
N LEU A 147 7.16 7.03 8.03
CA LEU A 147 8.42 7.64 7.58
C LEU A 147 9.39 6.55 7.10
N LEU A 148 9.91 6.73 5.88
CA LEU A 148 10.90 5.84 5.28
C LEU A 148 12.32 6.33 5.58
N GLU A 149 13.25 5.37 5.70
CA GLU A 149 14.68 5.64 5.77
C GLU A 149 15.17 5.82 4.32
N ASP A 150 15.31 7.07 3.87
CA ASP A 150 15.90 7.36 2.57
C ASP A 150 17.42 7.24 2.67
N HIS A 151 17.99 6.40 1.81
CA HIS A 151 19.42 6.24 1.60
C HIS A 151 19.75 6.45 0.13
#